data_a538f841abbb889900ecebf41475dd53
#
_entry.id   a538f841abbb889900ecebf41475dd53
#
_cell.length_a   1.000
_cell.length_b   1.000
_cell.length_c   1.000
_cell.angle_alpha   90.00
_cell.angle_beta   90.00
_cell.angle_gamma   90.00
#
_symmetry.space_group_name_H-M   'P 1'
#
loop_
_entity.id
_entity.type
_entity.pdbx_description
1 polymer ?
#
loop_
_entity_poly.entity_id
_entity_poly.type
_entity_poly.pdbx_seq_one_letter_code
_entity_poly.pdbx_strand_id
1 'polypeptide(L)'
;MDKRQKILIVDDAEFNRVILKEILGETYNYLEAENGNQAIQIVEENPEIDLMLLDINMPQMNGFGVLEWMNRFQWIDETPVIMISSEESVNTMRKAY
;
A
#
# COMPACT_ATOMS: atom_id res chain seq x y z
N MET A 1 -5.69 -17.34 18.19
CA MET A 1 -5.25 -15.97 17.83
C MET A 1 -4.37 -16.03 16.58
N ASP A 2 -4.72 -15.26 15.57
CA ASP A 2 -3.94 -15.25 14.32
C ASP A 2 -2.67 -14.42 14.51
N LYS A 3 -1.52 -15.05 14.33
CA LYS A 3 -0.22 -14.41 14.50
C LYS A 3 0.42 -13.97 13.18
N ARG A 4 -0.30 -14.13 12.06
CA ARG A 4 0.24 -13.71 10.78
C ARG A 4 0.33 -12.20 10.71
N GLN A 5 1.38 -11.70 10.08
CA GLN A 5 1.53 -10.28 9.85
C GLN A 5 0.46 -9.78 8.89
N LYS A 6 0.03 -8.54 9.09
CA LYS A 6 -1.04 -7.93 8.32
C LYS A 6 -0.45 -6.93 7.34
N ILE A 7 -0.78 -7.10 6.07
CA ILE A 7 -0.29 -6.24 4.99
C ILE A 7 -1.48 -5.53 4.35
N LEU A 8 -1.40 -4.22 4.24
CA LEU A 8 -2.37 -3.42 3.48
C LEU A 8 -1.82 -3.19 2.08
N ILE A 9 -2.59 -3.59 1.07
CA ILE A 9 -2.24 -3.38 -0.32
C ILE A 9 -3.14 -2.26 -0.87
N VAL A 10 -2.52 -1.19 -1.34
CA VAL A 10 -3.22 -0.02 -1.87
C VAL A 10 -2.91 0.12 -3.35
N ASP A 11 -3.91 -0.17 -4.19
CA ASP A 11 -3.79 -0.11 -5.64
C ASP A 11 -5.19 -0.03 -6.22
N ASP A 12 -5.42 0.84 -7.20
CA ASP A 12 -6.73 1.01 -7.80
C ASP A 12 -7.12 -0.17 -8.71
N ALA A 13 -6.17 -0.98 -9.14
CA ALA A 13 -6.43 -2.13 -10.01
C ALA A 13 -6.51 -3.41 -9.19
N GLU A 14 -7.69 -4.04 -9.19
CA GLU A 14 -7.90 -5.31 -8.49
C GLU A 14 -6.90 -6.37 -8.96
N PHE A 15 -6.62 -6.41 -10.27
CA PHE A 15 -5.69 -7.37 -10.85
C PHE A 15 -4.30 -7.26 -10.20
N ASN A 16 -3.82 -6.05 -9.98
CA ASN A 16 -2.53 -5.83 -9.35
C ASN A 16 -2.53 -6.31 -7.90
N ARG A 17 -3.63 -6.08 -7.18
CA ARG A 17 -3.73 -6.55 -5.79
C ARG A 17 -3.71 -8.07 -5.72
N VAL A 18 -4.40 -8.74 -6.64
CA VAL A 18 -4.40 -10.21 -6.72
C VAL A 18 -2.99 -10.73 -6.97
N ILE A 19 -2.27 -10.14 -7.93
CA ILE A 19 -0.89 -10.56 -8.25
C ILE A 19 0.02 -10.39 -7.04
N LEU A 20 -0.08 -9.27 -6.35
CA LEU A 20 0.75 -9.04 -5.16
C LEU A 20 0.50 -10.07 -4.08
N LYS A 21 -0.76 -10.43 -3.84
CA LYS A 21 -1.09 -11.46 -2.86
C LYS A 21 -0.53 -12.82 -3.26
N GLU A 22 -0.54 -13.15 -4.54
CA GLU A 22 0.04 -14.40 -5.02
C GLU A 22 1.56 -14.43 -4.83
N ILE A 23 2.22 -13.31 -5.13
CA ILE A 23 3.67 -13.21 -4.98
C ILE A 23 4.08 -13.33 -3.51
N LEU A 24 3.36 -12.67 -2.63
CA LEU A 24 3.67 -12.66 -1.19
C LEU A 24 3.26 -13.95 -0.48
N GLY A 25 2.24 -14.63 -0.99
CA GLY A 25 1.84 -15.95 -0.49
C GLY A 25 0.81 -15.92 0.63
N GLU A 26 0.56 -17.08 1.21
CA GLU A 26 -0.52 -17.28 2.17
C GLU A 26 -0.11 -17.09 3.62
N THR A 27 1.14 -16.70 3.87
CA THR A 27 1.65 -16.52 5.23
C THR A 27 1.23 -15.22 5.89
N TYR A 28 0.61 -14.33 5.11
CA TYR A 28 0.17 -13.02 5.59
C TYR A 28 -1.34 -12.88 5.55
N ASN A 29 -1.86 -12.00 6.39
CA ASN A 29 -3.23 -11.53 6.27
C ASN A 29 -3.22 -10.23 5.46
N TYR A 30 -4.20 -10.07 4.59
CA TYR A 30 -4.25 -8.93 3.67
C TYR A 30 -5.46 -8.06 3.91
N LEU A 31 -5.26 -6.75 3.85
CA LEU A 31 -6.31 -5.76 3.67
C LEU A 31 -6.07 -5.08 2.32
N GLU A 32 -7.11 -4.58 1.69
CA GLU A 32 -7.00 -3.96 0.38
C GLU A 32 -7.70 -2.62 0.35
N ALA A 33 -7.10 -1.67 -0.34
CA ALA A 33 -7.69 -0.36 -0.60
C ALA A 33 -7.57 -0.04 -2.08
N GLU A 34 -8.60 0.56 -2.64
CA GLU A 34 -8.66 0.93 -4.06
C GLU A 34 -8.14 2.34 -4.31
N ASN A 35 -8.03 3.14 -3.26
CA ASN A 35 -7.60 4.53 -3.40
C ASN A 35 -7.00 5.01 -2.08
N GLY A 36 -6.42 6.21 -2.12
CA GLY A 36 -5.76 6.78 -0.96
C GLY A 36 -6.68 7.06 0.21
N ASN A 37 -7.90 7.50 -0.06
CA ASN A 37 -8.87 7.78 1.00
C ASN A 37 -9.26 6.52 1.75
N GLN A 38 -9.48 5.41 1.04
CA GLN A 38 -9.72 4.12 1.67
C GLN A 38 -8.52 3.66 2.48
N ALA A 39 -7.31 3.85 1.94
CA ALA A 39 -6.09 3.46 2.64
C ALA A 39 -5.98 4.18 3.99
N ILE A 40 -6.21 5.48 4.01
CA ILE A 40 -6.17 6.27 5.23
C ILE A 40 -7.19 5.77 6.24
N GLN A 41 -8.41 5.54 5.80
CA GLN A 41 -9.49 5.03 6.65
C GLN A 41 -9.11 3.67 7.27
N ILE A 42 -8.57 2.78 6.45
CA ILE A 42 -8.17 1.44 6.90
C ILE A 42 -7.04 1.52 7.92
N VAL A 43 -6.05 2.39 7.70
CA VAL A 43 -4.95 2.60 8.64
C VAL A 43 -5.47 3.09 9.99
N GLU A 44 -6.40 4.03 9.97
CA GLU A 44 -6.99 4.57 11.20
C GLU A 44 -7.76 3.50 11.99
N GLU A 45 -8.45 2.61 11.27
CA GLU A 45 -9.25 1.56 11.88
C GLU A 45 -8.43 0.32 12.28
N ASN A 46 -7.24 0.16 11.71
CA ASN A 46 -6.42 -1.03 11.89
C ASN A 46 -4.98 -0.64 12.24
N PRO A 47 -4.72 -0.13 13.44
CA PRO A 47 -3.37 0.28 13.82
C PRO A 47 -2.37 -0.88 13.91
N GLU A 48 -2.85 -2.12 13.86
CA GLU A 48 -2.03 -3.31 13.90
C GLU A 48 -1.43 -3.72 12.55
N ILE A 49 -1.64 -2.92 11.50
CA ILE A 49 -1.06 -3.19 10.18
C ILE A 49 0.46 -3.15 10.28
N ASP A 50 1.11 -4.21 9.81
CA ASP A 50 2.56 -4.36 9.88
C ASP A 50 3.30 -3.73 8.69
N LEU A 51 2.63 -3.62 7.55
CA LEU A 51 3.25 -3.12 6.32
C LEU A 51 2.18 -2.61 5.37
N MET A 52 2.46 -1.50 4.70
CA MET A 52 1.64 -0.99 3.60
C MET A 52 2.42 -1.06 2.30
N LEU A 53 1.83 -1.71 1.29
CA LEU A 53 2.32 -1.65 -0.09
C LEU A 53 1.47 -0.63 -0.81
N LEU A 54 2.08 0.43 -1.28
CA LEU A 54 1.39 1.62 -1.75
C LEU A 54 1.74 1.92 -3.20
N ASP A 55 0.73 1.84 -4.08
CA ASP A 55 0.88 2.25 -5.46
C ASP A 55 0.94 3.78 -5.54
N ILE A 56 1.91 4.30 -6.28
CA ILE A 56 2.07 5.74 -6.43
C ILE A 56 1.12 6.35 -7.47
N ASN A 57 0.57 5.54 -8.36
CA ASN A 57 -0.29 6.02 -9.44
C ASN A 57 -1.75 5.66 -9.20
N MET A 58 -2.44 6.50 -8.42
CA MET A 58 -3.87 6.35 -8.17
C MET A 58 -4.63 7.61 -8.54
N PRO A 59 -5.89 7.47 -9.02
CA PRO A 59 -6.60 8.61 -9.60
C PRO A 59 -7.07 9.70 -8.64
N GLN A 60 -7.38 9.38 -7.39
CA GLN A 60 -7.94 10.37 -6.46
C GLN A 60 -6.89 10.95 -5.53
N MET A 61 -6.32 10.12 -4.71
CA MET A 61 -5.17 10.51 -3.89
C MET A 61 -4.06 9.54 -4.26
N ASN A 62 -3.01 10.05 -4.90
CA ASN A 62 -1.91 9.20 -5.32
C ASN A 62 -1.07 8.75 -4.13
N GLY A 63 -0.12 7.83 -4.37
CA GLY A 63 0.70 7.28 -3.30
C GLY A 63 1.47 8.32 -2.52
N PHE A 64 1.92 9.38 -3.18
CA PHE A 64 2.64 10.46 -2.49
C PHE A 64 1.71 11.21 -1.52
N GLY A 65 0.45 11.40 -1.89
CA GLY A 65 -0.53 12.02 -0.99
C GLY A 65 -0.79 11.21 0.27
N VAL A 66 -0.89 9.89 0.13
CA VAL A 66 -1.04 8.99 1.27
C VAL A 66 0.20 9.05 2.16
N LEU A 67 1.38 9.00 1.56
CA LEU A 67 2.64 9.04 2.29
C LEU A 67 2.79 10.36 3.05
N GLU A 68 2.42 11.46 2.42
CA GLU A 68 2.43 12.78 3.06
C GLU A 68 1.49 12.81 4.26
N TRP A 69 0.28 12.26 4.13
CA TRP A 69 -0.66 12.18 5.23
C TRP A 69 -0.10 11.35 6.39
N MET A 70 0.48 10.19 6.08
CA MET A 70 1.05 9.32 7.11
C MET A 70 2.21 9.98 7.83
N ASN A 71 3.05 10.70 7.10
CA ASN A 71 4.16 11.44 7.68
C ASN A 71 3.66 12.58 8.57
N ARG A 72 2.67 13.33 8.10
CA ARG A 72 2.11 14.48 8.83
C ARG A 72 1.48 14.07 10.15
N PHE A 73 0.81 12.93 10.20
CA PHE A 73 0.15 12.43 11.40
C PHE A 73 0.95 11.36 12.13
N GLN A 74 2.21 11.18 11.75
CA GLN A 74 3.18 10.28 12.39
C GLN A 74 2.83 8.79 12.31
N TRP A 75 1.95 8.41 11.40
CA TRP A 75 1.64 7.01 11.17
C TRP A 75 2.82 6.23 10.59
N ILE A 76 3.72 6.93 9.88
CA ILE A 76 4.83 6.29 9.19
C ILE A 76 5.81 5.62 10.16
N ASP A 77 5.88 6.09 11.40
CA ASP A 77 6.74 5.48 12.41
C ASP A 77 6.19 4.15 12.92
N GLU A 78 4.87 3.94 12.79
CA GLU A 78 4.21 2.74 13.26
C GLU A 78 3.88 1.74 12.15
N THR A 79 3.70 2.23 10.92
CA THR A 79 3.36 1.41 9.78
C THR A 79 4.36 1.66 8.67
N PRO A 80 5.36 0.78 8.51
CA PRO A 80 6.29 0.90 7.38
C PRO A 80 5.56 0.89 6.04
N VAL A 81 6.01 1.72 5.11
CA VAL A 81 5.40 1.85 3.79
C VAL A 81 6.44 1.52 2.72
N ILE A 82 6.10 0.61 1.81
CA ILE A 82 6.89 0.36 0.61
C ILE A 82 6.10 0.91 -0.57
N MET A 83 6.69 1.88 -1.24
CA MET A 83 6.10 2.43 -2.47
C MET A 83 6.34 1.45 -3.60
N ILE A 84 5.26 1.07 -4.28
CA ILE A 84 5.36 0.24 -5.46
C ILE A 84 4.87 1.04 -6.66
N SER A 85 5.37 0.71 -7.84
CA SER A 85 5.01 1.41 -9.05
C SER A 85 4.22 0.52 -9.98
N SER A 86 3.24 1.12 -10.64
CA SER A 86 2.57 0.47 -11.75
C SER A 86 3.56 0.24 -12.88
N GLU A 87 3.14 -0.48 -13.91
CA GLU A 87 3.98 -0.77 -15.07
C GLU A 87 4.60 0.51 -15.67
N GLU A 88 3.82 1.57 -15.74
CA GLU A 88 4.31 2.85 -16.26
C GLU A 88 5.40 3.45 -15.38
N SER A 89 5.24 3.36 -14.08
CA SER A 89 6.24 3.86 -13.14
C SER A 89 7.52 3.05 -13.20
N VAL A 90 7.41 1.74 -13.37
CA VAL A 90 8.58 0.89 -13.58
C VAL A 90 9.34 1.32 -14.83
N ASN A 91 8.64 1.59 -15.93
CA ASN A 91 9.27 2.07 -17.15
C ASN A 91 9.95 3.42 -16.94
N THR A 92 9.32 4.32 -16.19
CA THR A 92 9.91 5.61 -15.87
C THR A 92 11.17 5.44 -15.04
N MET A 93 11.16 4.56 -14.06
CA MET A 93 12.34 4.27 -13.23
C MET A 93 13.47 3.68 -14.07
N ARG A 94 13.17 2.78 -14.99
CA ARG A 94 14.18 2.20 -15.88
C ARG A 94 14.85 3.26 -16.74
N LYS A 95 14.10 4.28 -17.17
CA LYS A 95 14.65 5.38 -17.95
C LYS A 95 15.53 6.32 -17.12
N ALA A 96 15.28 6.37 -15.80
CA ALA A 96 16.05 7.22 -14.90
C ALA A 96 17.38 6.56 -14.51
N TYR A 97 17.48 5.26 -14.65
CA TYR A 97 18.68 4.50 -14.35
C TYR A 97 19.32 3.96 -15.62
#